data_2f2897c3ed887ccf08c640d0b106184e
#
_entry.id   2f2897c3ed887ccf08c640d0b106184e
#
_cell.length_a   1.000
_cell.length_b   1.000
_cell.length_c   1.000
_cell.angle_alpha   90.00
_cell.angle_beta   90.00
_cell.angle_gamma   90.00
#
_symmetry.space_group_name_H-M   'P 1'
#
loop_
_entity.id
_entity.type
_entity.pdbx_description
1 polymer ?
#
loop_
_entity_poly.entity_id
_entity_poly.type
_entity_poly.pdbx_seq_one_letter_code
_entity_poly.pdbx_strand_id
1 'polypeptide(L)'
;MKQYVKIAIVYLLCQFLIAQNIPVSADHIVYPFLYRQSTSGTLPQWVQSVRPLTIDQILTLLNKVLDNNNINNNARLLAEQFKSEFITPENSGMQLPFSKNNKLSNLLSYNINDTDPHFFSIVNDSSKLWLDWSEDLIVSTGNDYQKYFRDKISIKTIISKRISAFSEFSMNRLSWKNNGKSIDSVLPPDSIDWLGYNNEWAKYFPEVKSVFWYNSRAGISVDYDKFNFNLGRQNHSWGWSTDFSPILSGNGMPFSYIGLQINFDKIRFHSLHGSLMPYSPYEMHKRNINPNKYIAAHRGEIDLTNNFTISITELAIYGNRNIDLDYLNPVHWYWSVEHNTGDRDNILIGIDYSWRIKPNIRFYQTMLLDEVTWSKIFKPWWGNKFIFQSGLHFVPSSNPSIPDIRIEYTLSRPWIYSHKDSINTFSSANQPLGYPFGPSSDLISISSNFYPSSNIYIKGSFNYYRKGSGLGSSLYQNYIERDPDLDNDTPLLLKPITYNKIITLMIEYKFSRYINAQFNFNSISKDDKQMQLKIIWEW
;
A
#
# COMPACT_ATOMS: atom_id res chain seq x y z
N MET A 1 2.79 -47.77 20.14
CA MET A 1 2.52 -46.38 20.54
C MET A 1 3.33 -45.35 19.75
N LYS A 2 4.66 -45.39 19.64
CA LYS A 2 5.46 -44.44 18.85
C LYS A 2 5.14 -44.42 17.35
N GLN A 3 4.71 -45.52 16.73
CA GLN A 3 4.37 -45.60 15.32
C GLN A 3 2.99 -45.00 15.02
N TYR A 4 2.03 -45.16 15.91
CA TYR A 4 0.68 -44.53 15.80
C TYR A 4 0.72 -43.02 16.01
N VAL A 5 1.61 -42.53 16.88
CA VAL A 5 1.83 -41.08 17.07
C VAL A 5 2.44 -40.46 15.81
N LYS A 6 3.39 -41.16 15.12
CA LYS A 6 3.93 -40.69 13.84
C LYS A 6 2.88 -40.70 12.73
N ILE A 7 2.02 -41.73 12.67
CA ILE A 7 0.92 -41.79 11.70
C ILE A 7 -0.15 -40.72 11.99
N ALA A 8 -0.50 -40.49 13.26
CA ALA A 8 -1.41 -39.43 13.65
C ALA A 8 -0.86 -38.03 13.35
N ILE A 9 0.43 -37.81 13.57
CA ILE A 9 1.12 -36.56 13.19
C ILE A 9 1.13 -36.40 11.66
N VAL A 10 1.38 -37.46 10.91
CA VAL A 10 1.32 -37.43 9.43
C VAL A 10 -0.12 -37.23 8.94
N TYR A 11 -1.12 -37.82 9.60
CA TYR A 11 -2.54 -37.65 9.23
C TYR A 11 -3.07 -36.25 9.61
N LEU A 12 -2.65 -35.67 10.72
CA LEU A 12 -2.89 -34.27 11.08
C LEU A 12 -2.21 -33.28 10.13
N LEU A 13 -1.13 -33.71 9.47
CA LEU A 13 -0.40 -32.93 8.46
C LEU A 13 -1.04 -32.97 7.05
N CYS A 14 -2.02 -33.86 6.81
CA CYS A 14 -2.57 -34.12 5.48
C CYS A 14 -3.92 -33.44 5.16
N GLN A 15 -4.50 -32.67 6.06
CA GLN A 15 -5.83 -32.04 5.86
C GLN A 15 -5.75 -30.52 5.69
N PHE A 16 -4.80 -29.98 4.93
CA PHE A 16 -4.76 -28.52 4.75
C PHE A 16 -4.79 -28.13 3.26
N LEU A 17 -5.68 -27.20 2.97
CA LEU A 17 -5.75 -26.44 1.74
C LEU A 17 -4.36 -25.94 1.34
N ILE A 18 -4.07 -25.87 0.06
CA ILE A 18 -2.82 -25.31 -0.47
C ILE A 18 -2.87 -23.80 -0.18
N ALA A 19 -2.10 -23.34 0.78
CA ALA A 19 -2.05 -21.93 1.13
C ALA A 19 -1.27 -21.14 0.07
N GLN A 20 -1.92 -20.12 -0.51
CA GLN A 20 -1.33 -19.22 -1.50
C GLN A 20 -1.07 -17.86 -0.84
N ASN A 21 -0.08 -17.80 0.06
CA ASN A 21 0.24 -16.59 0.81
C ASN A 21 1.12 -15.60 0.04
N ILE A 22 0.94 -15.51 -1.27
CA ILE A 22 1.57 -14.51 -2.13
C ILE A 22 0.78 -13.21 -2.02
N PRO A 23 1.40 -12.08 -1.62
CA PRO A 23 0.70 -10.81 -1.46
C PRO A 23 0.29 -10.23 -2.82
N VAL A 24 -0.93 -9.69 -2.88
CA VAL A 24 -1.43 -8.93 -4.03
C VAL A 24 -1.11 -7.45 -3.83
N SER A 25 -0.54 -6.80 -4.85
CA SER A 25 -0.15 -5.39 -4.78
C SER A 25 -1.27 -4.51 -4.21
N ALA A 26 -0.93 -3.58 -3.31
CA ALA A 26 -1.91 -2.75 -2.58
C ALA A 26 -2.69 -1.77 -3.48
N ASP A 27 -2.21 -1.53 -4.70
CA ASP A 27 -2.84 -0.69 -5.75
C ASP A 27 -3.76 -1.47 -6.70
N HIS A 28 -3.88 -2.80 -6.54
CA HIS A 28 -4.71 -3.63 -7.41
C HIS A 28 -6.18 -3.25 -7.33
N ILE A 29 -6.88 -3.17 -8.48
CA ILE A 29 -8.28 -2.73 -8.57
C ILE A 29 -9.28 -3.67 -7.89
N VAL A 30 -8.89 -4.86 -7.44
CA VAL A 30 -9.74 -5.74 -6.62
C VAL A 30 -10.07 -5.11 -5.25
N TYR A 31 -9.16 -4.30 -4.67
CA TYR A 31 -9.37 -3.74 -3.33
C TYR A 31 -10.58 -2.79 -3.26
N PRO A 32 -10.77 -1.81 -4.15
CA PRO A 32 -11.99 -0.99 -4.15
C PRO A 32 -13.27 -1.83 -4.21
N PHE A 33 -13.28 -2.92 -5.01
CA PHE A 33 -14.40 -3.85 -5.06
C PHE A 33 -14.64 -4.54 -3.70
N LEU A 34 -13.59 -5.09 -3.09
CA LEU A 34 -13.70 -5.75 -1.77
C LEU A 34 -14.16 -4.76 -0.68
N TYR A 35 -13.68 -3.52 -0.70
CA TYR A 35 -14.09 -2.48 0.25
C TYR A 35 -15.55 -2.12 0.11
N ARG A 36 -16.04 -2.03 -1.12
CA ARG A 36 -17.44 -1.84 -1.42
C ARG A 36 -18.28 -2.98 -0.84
N GLN A 37 -17.89 -4.24 -1.08
CA GLN A 37 -18.58 -5.42 -0.53
C GLN A 37 -18.52 -5.47 0.99
N SER A 38 -17.43 -5.01 1.59
CA SER A 38 -17.29 -4.89 3.03
C SER A 38 -18.20 -3.80 3.62
N THR A 39 -18.33 -2.65 2.96
CA THR A 39 -19.22 -1.57 3.41
C THR A 39 -20.70 -1.94 3.22
N SER A 40 -21.06 -2.68 2.16
CA SER A 40 -22.42 -3.17 1.96
C SER A 40 -22.84 -4.24 2.96
N GLY A 41 -21.89 -4.91 3.62
CA GLY A 41 -22.15 -5.93 4.64
C GLY A 41 -21.95 -7.36 4.17
N THR A 42 -21.61 -7.59 2.91
CA THR A 42 -21.34 -8.92 2.36
C THR A 42 -20.03 -9.49 2.92
N LEU A 43 -19.02 -8.65 3.10
CA LEU A 43 -17.70 -9.02 3.62
C LEU A 43 -17.45 -8.45 5.02
N PRO A 44 -16.52 -9.02 5.79
CA PRO A 44 -16.12 -8.50 7.09
C PRO A 44 -15.42 -7.14 6.96
N GLN A 45 -15.38 -6.37 8.06
CA GLN A 45 -14.81 -5.03 8.04
C GLN A 45 -13.28 -5.02 7.89
N TRP A 46 -12.59 -5.98 8.47
CA TRP A 46 -11.13 -6.06 8.50
C TRP A 46 -10.46 -6.07 7.12
N VAL A 47 -11.19 -6.39 6.07
CA VAL A 47 -10.71 -6.39 4.68
C VAL A 47 -10.02 -5.08 4.28
N GLN A 48 -10.35 -3.98 4.96
CA GLN A 48 -9.83 -2.64 4.65
C GLN A 48 -8.70 -2.20 5.58
N SER A 49 -8.45 -2.91 6.69
CA SER A 49 -7.58 -2.41 7.77
C SER A 49 -6.09 -2.57 7.50
N VAL A 50 -5.69 -3.67 6.84
CA VAL A 50 -4.28 -4.01 6.56
C VAL A 50 -4.14 -4.49 5.13
N ARG A 51 -3.17 -3.97 4.41
CA ARG A 51 -2.77 -4.38 3.06
C ARG A 51 -1.25 -4.59 2.99
N PRO A 52 -0.76 -5.44 2.11
CA PRO A 52 -1.47 -6.25 1.12
C PRO A 52 -2.18 -7.46 1.74
N LEU A 53 -3.27 -7.89 1.11
CA LEU A 53 -3.87 -9.20 1.32
C LEU A 53 -3.17 -10.24 0.45
N THR A 54 -3.20 -11.50 0.87
CA THR A 54 -2.67 -12.62 0.07
C THR A 54 -3.69 -13.09 -0.97
N ILE A 55 -3.21 -13.80 -2.00
CA ILE A 55 -4.07 -14.42 -3.02
C ILE A 55 -5.14 -15.28 -2.35
N ASP A 56 -4.77 -16.11 -1.36
CA ASP A 56 -5.71 -16.99 -0.66
C ASP A 56 -6.80 -16.20 0.09
N GLN A 57 -6.42 -15.12 0.78
CA GLN A 57 -7.38 -14.24 1.44
C GLN A 57 -8.34 -13.61 0.43
N ILE A 58 -7.83 -13.12 -0.70
CA ILE A 58 -8.67 -12.51 -1.76
C ILE A 58 -9.62 -13.55 -2.37
N LEU A 59 -9.13 -14.74 -2.70
CA LEU A 59 -9.97 -15.82 -3.24
C LEU A 59 -11.05 -16.24 -2.25
N THR A 60 -10.72 -16.35 -0.97
CA THR A 60 -11.69 -16.64 0.09
C THR A 60 -12.77 -15.55 0.19
N LEU A 61 -12.39 -14.28 0.09
CA LEU A 61 -13.33 -13.15 0.12
C LEU A 61 -14.20 -13.13 -1.15
N LEU A 62 -13.62 -13.37 -2.33
CA LEU A 62 -14.38 -13.45 -3.59
C LEU A 62 -15.37 -14.61 -3.59
N ASN A 63 -14.97 -15.80 -3.09
CA ASN A 63 -15.90 -16.94 -2.93
C ASN A 63 -17.04 -16.57 -1.99
N LYS A 64 -16.78 -15.90 -0.85
CA LYS A 64 -17.84 -15.44 0.06
C LYS A 64 -18.80 -14.44 -0.61
N VAL A 65 -18.31 -13.62 -1.54
CA VAL A 65 -19.16 -12.75 -2.35
C VAL A 65 -20.03 -13.60 -3.31
N LEU A 66 -19.47 -14.61 -3.97
CA LEU A 66 -20.15 -15.47 -4.92
C LEU A 66 -21.21 -16.39 -4.26
N ASP A 67 -20.96 -16.81 -3.03
CA ASP A 67 -21.89 -17.65 -2.23
C ASP A 67 -23.12 -16.85 -1.73
N ASN A 68 -23.11 -15.53 -1.83
CA ASN A 68 -24.25 -14.71 -1.46
C ASN A 68 -25.36 -14.79 -2.54
N ASN A 69 -26.46 -15.45 -2.24
CA ASN A 69 -27.59 -15.63 -3.16
C ASN A 69 -28.24 -14.29 -3.59
N ASN A 70 -28.11 -13.25 -2.80
CA ASN A 70 -28.70 -11.92 -3.07
C ASN A 70 -27.72 -10.96 -3.78
N ILE A 71 -26.61 -11.47 -4.31
CA ILE A 71 -25.64 -10.62 -5.00
C ILE A 71 -26.20 -10.11 -6.33
N ASN A 72 -25.92 -8.87 -6.65
CA ASN A 72 -26.20 -8.28 -7.96
C ASN A 72 -25.38 -8.99 -9.06
N ASN A 73 -25.97 -9.21 -10.24
CA ASN A 73 -25.32 -9.90 -11.36
C ASN A 73 -23.99 -9.25 -11.78
N ASN A 74 -23.89 -7.91 -11.82
CA ASN A 74 -22.64 -7.23 -12.16
C ASN A 74 -21.57 -7.46 -11.10
N ALA A 75 -21.94 -7.52 -9.82
CA ALA A 75 -21.02 -7.84 -8.75
C ALA A 75 -20.55 -9.32 -8.82
N ARG A 76 -21.44 -10.23 -9.23
CA ARG A 76 -21.11 -11.64 -9.47
C ARG A 76 -20.10 -11.78 -10.61
N LEU A 77 -20.38 -11.20 -11.77
CA LEU A 77 -19.50 -11.22 -12.95
C LEU A 77 -18.12 -10.63 -12.63
N LEU A 78 -18.08 -9.52 -11.90
CA LEU A 78 -16.83 -8.89 -11.52
C LEU A 78 -16.03 -9.73 -10.51
N ALA A 79 -16.71 -10.40 -9.56
CA ALA A 79 -16.06 -11.32 -8.62
C ALA A 79 -15.49 -12.55 -9.34
N GLU A 80 -16.21 -13.11 -10.31
CA GLU A 80 -15.74 -14.23 -11.16
C GLU A 80 -14.52 -13.81 -11.99
N GLN A 81 -14.55 -12.61 -12.57
CA GLN A 81 -13.42 -12.06 -13.30
C GLN A 81 -12.18 -11.89 -12.41
N PHE A 82 -12.31 -11.23 -11.26
CA PHE A 82 -11.18 -11.12 -10.33
C PHE A 82 -10.69 -12.49 -9.85
N LYS A 83 -11.60 -13.43 -9.59
CA LYS A 83 -11.20 -14.78 -9.23
C LYS A 83 -10.33 -15.42 -10.31
N SER A 84 -10.68 -15.25 -11.59
CA SER A 84 -9.89 -15.80 -12.71
C SER A 84 -8.49 -15.20 -12.82
N GLU A 85 -8.26 -13.96 -12.34
CA GLU A 85 -6.94 -13.31 -12.33
C GLU A 85 -5.98 -13.93 -11.29
N PHE A 86 -6.52 -14.56 -10.24
CA PHE A 86 -5.74 -15.13 -9.14
C PHE A 86 -5.67 -16.67 -9.17
N ILE A 87 -6.16 -17.31 -10.24
CA ILE A 87 -6.05 -18.76 -10.40
C ILE A 87 -4.58 -19.13 -10.61
N THR A 88 -4.14 -20.14 -9.87
CA THR A 88 -2.82 -20.73 -10.09
C THR A 88 -2.86 -21.71 -11.26
N PRO A 89 -1.73 -21.93 -11.96
CA PRO A 89 -1.67 -22.87 -13.07
C PRO A 89 -2.09 -24.28 -12.65
N GLU A 90 -2.83 -24.95 -13.50
CA GLU A 90 -3.24 -26.36 -13.32
C GLU A 90 -2.34 -27.31 -14.10
N ASN A 91 -1.70 -26.83 -15.18
CA ASN A 91 -0.86 -27.61 -16.06
C ASN A 91 0.51 -26.95 -16.24
N SER A 92 1.53 -27.77 -16.50
CA SER A 92 2.83 -27.28 -16.91
C SER A 92 2.79 -26.87 -18.39
N GLY A 93 3.38 -25.73 -18.72
CA GLY A 93 3.37 -25.26 -20.09
C GLY A 93 4.05 -23.93 -20.30
N MET A 94 4.11 -23.51 -21.55
CA MET A 94 4.55 -22.20 -21.97
C MET A 94 3.55 -21.63 -22.96
N GLN A 95 2.98 -20.46 -22.62
CA GLN A 95 2.07 -19.77 -23.52
C GLN A 95 2.81 -18.60 -24.19
N LEU A 96 3.01 -18.72 -25.49
CA LEU A 96 3.53 -17.63 -26.32
C LEU A 96 2.36 -16.84 -26.88
N PRO A 97 2.20 -15.56 -26.52
CA PRO A 97 1.06 -14.75 -26.94
C PRO A 97 0.94 -14.58 -28.45
N PHE A 98 2.05 -14.68 -29.16
CA PHE A 98 2.15 -14.55 -30.63
C PHE A 98 2.40 -15.91 -31.32
N SER A 99 1.99 -17.03 -30.76
CA SER A 99 2.10 -18.31 -31.44
C SER A 99 1.23 -18.28 -32.72
N LYS A 100 1.66 -19.02 -33.76
CA LYS A 100 0.98 -19.09 -35.07
C LYS A 100 -0.51 -19.45 -35.00
N ASN A 101 -0.97 -19.99 -33.89
CA ASN A 101 -2.35 -20.42 -33.66
C ASN A 101 -3.20 -19.37 -32.96
N ASN A 102 -2.62 -18.30 -32.40
CA ASN A 102 -3.38 -17.23 -31.75
C ASN A 102 -3.68 -16.10 -32.76
N LYS A 103 -4.91 -16.04 -33.23
CA LYS A 103 -5.38 -14.90 -34.02
C LYS A 103 -5.40 -13.66 -33.14
N LEU A 104 -5.07 -12.48 -33.70
CA LEU A 104 -5.13 -11.19 -33.01
C LEU A 104 -6.50 -10.94 -32.33
N SER A 105 -7.57 -11.51 -32.90
CA SER A 105 -8.93 -11.49 -32.32
C SER A 105 -9.00 -12.15 -30.94
N ASN A 106 -8.19 -13.19 -30.67
CA ASN A 106 -8.20 -13.90 -29.39
C ASN A 106 -7.44 -13.11 -28.31
N LEU A 107 -6.43 -12.34 -28.71
CA LEU A 107 -5.71 -11.42 -27.81
C LEU A 107 -6.56 -10.22 -27.39
N LEU A 108 -7.55 -9.86 -28.18
CA LEU A 108 -8.45 -8.73 -27.95
C LEU A 108 -9.82 -9.15 -27.37
N SER A 109 -10.07 -10.45 -27.19
CA SER A 109 -11.30 -10.95 -26.57
C SER A 109 -11.03 -11.46 -25.17
N TYR A 110 -11.80 -10.93 -24.20
CA TYR A 110 -11.76 -11.45 -22.84
C TYR A 110 -12.49 -12.79 -22.75
N ASN A 111 -11.75 -13.85 -22.48
CA ASN A 111 -12.32 -15.18 -22.25
C ASN A 111 -12.07 -15.60 -20.79
N ILE A 112 -13.13 -15.60 -19.98
CA ILE A 112 -13.10 -16.03 -18.56
C ILE A 112 -12.67 -17.52 -18.42
N ASN A 113 -12.86 -18.30 -19.46
CA ASN A 113 -12.54 -19.74 -19.46
C ASN A 113 -11.09 -20.05 -19.86
N ASP A 114 -10.24 -19.04 -20.02
CA ASP A 114 -8.82 -19.25 -20.27
C ASP A 114 -8.17 -19.81 -18.99
N THR A 115 -7.89 -21.10 -19.01
CA THR A 115 -7.53 -21.88 -17.81
C THR A 115 -6.06 -21.75 -17.40
N ASP A 116 -5.20 -21.17 -18.24
CA ASP A 116 -3.78 -20.98 -17.93
C ASP A 116 -3.23 -19.65 -18.47
N PRO A 117 -3.18 -18.63 -17.60
CA PRO A 117 -2.84 -17.25 -17.98
C PRO A 117 -1.36 -16.91 -17.97
N HIS A 118 -0.51 -17.86 -17.60
CA HIS A 118 0.88 -17.58 -17.25
C HIS A 118 1.80 -17.80 -18.45
N PHE A 119 2.82 -16.91 -18.58
CA PHE A 119 3.83 -17.05 -19.63
C PHE A 119 4.53 -18.42 -19.59
N PHE A 120 4.83 -18.88 -18.38
CA PHE A 120 5.46 -20.19 -18.16
C PHE A 120 4.98 -20.77 -16.84
N SER A 121 4.71 -22.07 -16.80
CA SER A 121 4.32 -22.78 -15.59
C SER A 121 4.91 -24.17 -15.49
N ILE A 122 5.24 -24.57 -14.26
CA ILE A 122 5.60 -25.94 -13.88
C ILE A 122 4.67 -26.34 -12.73
N VAL A 123 3.95 -27.42 -12.92
CA VAL A 123 2.97 -27.94 -11.95
C VAL A 123 3.31 -29.39 -11.62
N ASN A 124 3.45 -29.64 -10.32
CA ASN A 124 3.55 -30.98 -9.74
C ASN A 124 2.44 -31.13 -8.69
N ASP A 125 2.21 -32.32 -8.17
CA ASP A 125 1.14 -32.64 -7.22
C ASP A 125 1.11 -31.74 -5.97
N SER A 126 2.26 -31.30 -5.49
CA SER A 126 2.41 -30.52 -4.25
C SER A 126 3.06 -29.16 -4.44
N SER A 127 3.58 -28.86 -5.61
CA SER A 127 4.33 -27.64 -5.89
C SER A 127 3.96 -27.06 -7.24
N LYS A 128 3.93 -25.72 -7.30
CA LYS A 128 3.65 -24.97 -8.52
C LYS A 128 4.64 -23.82 -8.63
N LEU A 129 5.12 -23.58 -9.85
CA LEU A 129 5.92 -22.40 -10.18
C LEU A 129 5.35 -21.80 -11.45
N TRP A 130 5.19 -20.49 -11.47
CA TRP A 130 4.80 -19.78 -12.69
C TRP A 130 5.53 -18.47 -12.81
N LEU A 131 5.70 -18.05 -14.04
CA LEU A 131 6.33 -16.82 -14.43
C LEU A 131 5.36 -16.00 -15.28
N ASP A 132 5.23 -14.74 -14.93
CA ASP A 132 4.46 -13.74 -15.67
C ASP A 132 5.44 -12.66 -16.16
N TRP A 133 5.24 -12.19 -17.37
CA TRP A 133 5.97 -11.06 -17.93
C TRP A 133 4.97 -9.95 -18.27
N SER A 134 5.28 -8.71 -17.94
CA SER A 134 4.46 -7.59 -18.35
C SER A 134 5.31 -6.41 -18.82
N GLU A 135 4.77 -5.68 -19.79
CA GLU A 135 5.33 -4.46 -20.32
C GLU A 135 4.32 -3.32 -20.19
N ASP A 136 4.76 -2.18 -19.65
CA ASP A 136 3.96 -0.98 -19.58
C ASP A 136 4.57 0.10 -20.49
N LEU A 137 3.76 0.72 -21.31
CA LEU A 137 4.07 1.96 -22.00
C LEU A 137 3.17 3.07 -21.48
N ILE A 138 3.77 4.12 -20.93
CA ILE A 138 3.05 5.31 -20.51
C ILE A 138 3.52 6.50 -21.36
N VAL A 139 2.57 7.22 -21.91
CA VAL A 139 2.80 8.48 -22.58
C VAL A 139 2.07 9.56 -21.81
N SER A 140 2.78 10.61 -21.42
CA SER A 140 2.18 11.74 -20.72
C SER A 140 2.33 13.02 -21.53
N THR A 141 1.29 13.84 -21.44
CA THR A 141 1.26 15.21 -21.97
C THR A 141 1.04 16.18 -20.82
N GLY A 142 1.63 17.34 -20.89
CA GLY A 142 1.58 18.40 -19.88
C GLY A 142 2.60 19.46 -20.27
N ASN A 143 3.19 20.12 -19.30
CA ASN A 143 4.26 21.08 -19.57
C ASN A 143 5.47 20.46 -20.26
N ASP A 144 5.69 19.16 -20.10
CA ASP A 144 6.74 18.39 -20.78
C ASP A 144 6.20 17.04 -21.23
N TYR A 145 6.45 16.69 -22.50
CA TYR A 145 6.11 15.38 -23.05
C TYR A 145 7.07 14.34 -22.51
N GLN A 146 6.53 13.27 -21.92
CA GLN A 146 7.33 12.21 -21.32
C GLN A 146 6.86 10.84 -21.79
N LYS A 147 7.81 9.92 -21.94
CA LYS A 147 7.56 8.51 -22.21
C LYS A 147 8.18 7.69 -21.09
N TYR A 148 7.39 6.83 -20.54
CA TYR A 148 7.84 5.85 -19.55
C TYR A 148 7.61 4.45 -20.09
N PHE A 149 8.60 3.61 -19.91
CA PHE A 149 8.57 2.21 -20.28
C PHE A 149 8.99 1.36 -19.08
N ARG A 150 8.26 0.26 -18.81
CA ARG A 150 8.57 -0.68 -17.76
C ARG A 150 8.46 -2.11 -18.27
N ASP A 151 9.53 -2.87 -18.11
CA ASP A 151 9.54 -4.32 -18.20
C ASP A 151 9.46 -4.90 -16.81
N LYS A 152 8.55 -5.82 -16.54
CA LYS A 152 8.41 -6.51 -15.26
C LYS A 152 8.34 -8.01 -15.47
N ILE A 153 9.14 -8.72 -14.69
CA ILE A 153 9.10 -10.18 -14.57
C ILE A 153 8.64 -10.52 -13.15
N SER A 154 7.70 -11.44 -13.05
CA SER A 154 7.17 -11.93 -11.78
C SER A 154 7.28 -13.45 -11.76
N ILE A 155 7.98 -13.98 -10.77
CA ILE A 155 8.07 -15.42 -10.49
C ILE A 155 7.32 -15.67 -9.21
N LYS A 156 6.39 -16.60 -9.24
CA LYS A 156 5.61 -17.01 -8.08
C LYS A 156 5.69 -18.53 -7.93
N THR A 157 5.77 -19.00 -6.70
CA THR A 157 5.85 -20.44 -6.43
C THR A 157 5.10 -20.82 -5.17
N ILE A 158 4.44 -21.95 -5.24
CA ILE A 158 3.95 -22.72 -4.10
C ILE A 158 4.91 -23.91 -3.97
N ILE A 159 5.74 -23.89 -2.94
CA ILE A 159 6.76 -24.93 -2.70
C ILE A 159 6.10 -26.15 -2.03
N SER A 160 5.14 -25.87 -1.16
CA SER A 160 4.38 -26.90 -0.45
C SER A 160 3.03 -26.30 -0.02
N LYS A 161 2.18 -27.11 0.58
CA LYS A 161 0.89 -26.66 1.14
C LYS A 161 1.00 -25.47 2.14
N ARG A 162 2.21 -25.18 2.65
CA ARG A 162 2.44 -24.17 3.69
C ARG A 162 3.44 -23.10 3.30
N ILE A 163 4.19 -23.30 2.25
CA ILE A 163 5.29 -22.41 1.88
C ILE A 163 5.05 -21.89 0.49
N SER A 164 4.98 -20.59 0.36
CA SER A 164 4.92 -19.88 -0.91
C SER A 164 6.01 -18.81 -0.98
N ALA A 165 6.43 -18.47 -2.19
CA ALA A 165 7.39 -17.42 -2.41
C ALA A 165 7.06 -16.66 -3.70
N PHE A 166 7.53 -15.43 -3.79
CA PHE A 166 7.45 -14.62 -5.00
C PHE A 166 8.70 -13.77 -5.15
N SER A 167 8.99 -13.41 -6.40
CA SER A 167 10.01 -12.42 -6.74
C SER A 167 9.53 -11.63 -7.95
N GLU A 168 9.50 -10.32 -7.82
CA GLU A 168 9.17 -9.38 -8.89
C GLU A 168 10.36 -8.46 -9.11
N PHE A 169 10.73 -8.30 -10.37
CA PHE A 169 11.77 -7.38 -10.78
C PHE A 169 11.27 -6.55 -11.95
N SER A 170 11.50 -5.24 -11.91
CA SER A 170 11.19 -4.38 -13.03
C SER A 170 12.35 -3.47 -13.40
N MET A 171 12.54 -3.32 -14.72
CA MET A 171 13.39 -2.31 -15.32
C MET A 171 12.52 -1.16 -15.80
N ASN A 172 12.90 0.04 -15.42
CA ASN A 172 12.12 1.23 -15.70
C ASN A 172 12.96 2.24 -16.47
N ARG A 173 12.36 2.85 -17.48
CA ARG A 173 12.98 3.91 -18.29
C ARG A 173 12.02 5.08 -18.44
N LEU A 174 12.44 6.26 -18.01
CA LEU A 174 11.75 7.51 -18.28
C LEU A 174 12.56 8.32 -19.28
N SER A 175 11.93 8.76 -20.36
CA SER A 175 12.50 9.64 -21.37
C SER A 175 11.62 10.87 -21.53
N TRP A 176 12.23 12.04 -21.78
CA TRP A 176 11.50 13.29 -21.98
C TRP A 176 12.08 14.12 -23.12
N LYS A 177 11.22 14.97 -23.68
CA LYS A 177 11.64 15.95 -24.67
C LYS A 177 11.92 17.27 -23.93
N ASN A 178 13.18 17.69 -23.91
CA ASN A 178 13.60 18.89 -23.21
C ASN A 178 13.23 20.13 -24.03
N ASN A 179 12.46 21.04 -23.46
CA ASN A 179 12.14 22.36 -24.01
C ASN A 179 13.10 23.45 -23.45
N GLY A 180 14.38 23.12 -23.26
CA GLY A 180 15.40 24.06 -22.79
C GLY A 180 15.66 24.08 -21.28
N LYS A 181 15.01 23.23 -20.50
CA LYS A 181 15.25 23.12 -19.06
C LYS A 181 16.46 22.22 -18.77
N SER A 182 17.26 22.56 -17.75
CA SER A 182 18.32 21.67 -17.25
C SER A 182 17.72 20.44 -16.56
N ILE A 183 18.47 19.35 -16.49
CA ILE A 183 18.05 18.13 -15.82
C ILE A 183 17.73 18.34 -14.35
N ASP A 184 18.48 19.20 -13.68
CA ASP A 184 18.28 19.55 -12.27
C ASP A 184 16.93 20.26 -12.04
N SER A 185 16.35 20.86 -13.09
CA SER A 185 15.01 21.46 -13.05
C SER A 185 13.89 20.50 -13.47
N VAL A 186 14.24 19.35 -14.10
CA VAL A 186 13.26 18.37 -14.62
C VAL A 186 13.12 17.18 -13.67
N LEU A 187 14.17 16.85 -12.93
CA LEU A 187 14.19 15.71 -12.00
C LEU A 187 15.05 16.00 -10.78
N PRO A 188 14.52 16.55 -9.71
CA PRO A 188 14.96 16.07 -8.42
C PRO A 188 14.60 14.59 -8.35
N PRO A 189 15.46 13.73 -7.78
CA PRO A 189 15.18 12.30 -7.56
C PRO A 189 13.82 12.04 -6.87
N ASP A 190 13.29 13.05 -6.19
CA ASP A 190 12.05 13.05 -5.42
C ASP A 190 10.80 13.35 -6.27
N SER A 191 10.94 13.72 -7.54
CA SER A 191 9.84 14.21 -8.38
C SER A 191 9.19 13.16 -9.30
N ILE A 192 9.63 11.90 -9.22
CA ILE A 192 8.98 10.79 -9.96
C ILE A 192 7.69 10.34 -9.23
N ASP A 193 7.36 10.91 -8.09
CA ASP A 193 6.13 10.64 -7.32
C ASP A 193 4.84 10.80 -8.15
N TRP A 194 4.83 11.68 -9.13
CA TRP A 194 3.67 11.89 -9.99
C TRP A 194 3.35 10.71 -10.92
N LEU A 195 4.31 9.81 -11.17
CA LEU A 195 4.08 8.56 -11.89
C LEU A 195 3.52 7.46 -10.99
N GLY A 196 3.41 7.71 -9.68
CA GLY A 196 3.04 6.70 -8.69
C GLY A 196 4.13 5.67 -8.43
N TYR A 197 5.38 5.99 -8.79
CA TYR A 197 6.54 5.14 -8.56
C TYR A 197 7.44 5.77 -7.52
N ASN A 198 7.71 5.03 -6.47
CA ASN A 198 8.66 5.41 -5.46
C ASN A 198 10.08 5.34 -6.01
N ASN A 199 10.87 6.37 -5.78
CA ASN A 199 12.23 6.48 -6.26
C ASN A 199 13.13 5.41 -5.66
N GLU A 200 13.47 4.41 -6.46
CA GLU A 200 14.70 3.66 -6.28
C GLU A 200 15.82 4.37 -7.07
N TRP A 201 17.07 4.09 -6.74
CA TRP A 201 18.22 4.75 -7.37
C TRP A 201 18.12 4.77 -8.90
N ALA A 202 18.16 5.96 -9.49
CA ALA A 202 17.98 6.18 -10.91
C ALA A 202 19.30 6.60 -11.54
N LYS A 203 19.69 5.93 -12.62
CA LYS A 203 20.88 6.28 -13.42
C LYS A 203 20.49 7.11 -14.61
N TYR A 204 21.02 8.33 -14.66
CA TYR A 204 20.80 9.26 -15.75
C TYR A 204 21.79 9.07 -16.89
N PHE A 205 21.27 9.10 -18.13
CA PHE A 205 22.05 9.08 -19.36
C PHE A 205 21.75 10.35 -20.18
N PRO A 206 22.62 11.36 -20.12
CA PRO A 206 22.39 12.65 -20.78
C PRO A 206 22.26 12.55 -22.30
N GLU A 207 23.00 11.65 -22.93
CA GLU A 207 23.03 11.43 -24.38
C GLU A 207 21.66 11.04 -24.94
N VAL A 208 20.90 10.26 -24.21
CA VAL A 208 19.57 9.78 -24.62
C VAL A 208 18.43 10.44 -23.83
N LYS A 209 18.72 11.43 -22.98
CA LYS A 209 17.74 12.13 -22.13
C LYS A 209 16.79 11.15 -21.44
N SER A 210 17.37 10.19 -20.76
CA SER A 210 16.64 9.11 -20.12
C SER A 210 17.18 8.81 -18.74
N VAL A 211 16.30 8.43 -17.83
CA VAL A 211 16.61 7.91 -16.50
C VAL A 211 16.19 6.45 -16.46
N PHE A 212 17.06 5.60 -15.91
CA PHE A 212 16.82 4.17 -15.71
C PHE A 212 16.90 3.85 -14.23
N TRP A 213 15.98 3.03 -13.74
CA TRP A 213 16.04 2.49 -12.40
C TRP A 213 15.39 1.11 -12.34
N TYR A 214 15.65 0.42 -11.26
CA TYR A 214 15.18 -0.94 -11.03
C TYR A 214 14.35 -0.98 -9.76
N ASN A 215 13.25 -1.73 -9.78
CA ASN A 215 12.47 -2.02 -8.60
C ASN A 215 12.46 -3.52 -8.38
N SER A 216 12.50 -3.93 -7.11
CA SER A 216 12.38 -5.33 -6.74
C SER A 216 11.48 -5.50 -5.54
N ARG A 217 10.61 -6.51 -5.60
CA ARG A 217 9.84 -7.02 -4.47
C ARG A 217 10.01 -8.52 -4.42
N ALA A 218 10.15 -9.07 -3.23
CA ALA A 218 10.27 -10.50 -3.06
C ALA A 218 9.79 -10.89 -1.67
N GLY A 219 9.43 -12.15 -1.50
CA GLY A 219 9.05 -12.65 -0.19
C GLY A 219 8.88 -14.16 -0.15
N ILE A 220 9.02 -14.67 1.06
CA ILE A 220 8.70 -16.05 1.41
C ILE A 220 7.69 -15.98 2.55
N SER A 221 6.61 -16.73 2.43
CA SER A 221 5.58 -16.87 3.46
C SER A 221 5.50 -18.32 3.92
N VAL A 222 5.38 -18.49 5.23
CA VAL A 222 5.12 -19.79 5.86
C VAL A 222 3.81 -19.69 6.62
N ASP A 223 2.84 -20.50 6.23
CA ASP A 223 1.52 -20.54 6.83
C ASP A 223 1.36 -21.74 7.75
N TYR A 224 0.84 -21.48 8.93
CA TYR A 224 0.57 -22.50 9.92
C TYR A 224 -0.77 -22.22 10.61
N ASP A 225 -1.87 -22.60 9.96
CA ASP A 225 -3.24 -22.40 10.42
C ASP A 225 -3.56 -20.91 10.69
N LYS A 226 -3.48 -20.48 11.94
CA LYS A 226 -3.78 -19.12 12.38
C LYS A 226 -2.58 -18.18 12.31
N PHE A 227 -1.40 -18.72 12.06
CA PHE A 227 -0.13 -17.99 12.06
C PHE A 227 0.43 -17.93 10.66
N ASN A 228 0.81 -16.75 10.23
CA ASN A 228 1.50 -16.54 8.97
C ASN A 228 2.79 -15.76 9.21
N PHE A 229 3.93 -16.35 8.86
CA PHE A 229 5.26 -15.76 8.97
C PHE A 229 5.71 -15.30 7.59
N ASN A 230 6.21 -14.08 7.51
CA ASN A 230 6.66 -13.47 6.28
C ASN A 230 8.09 -12.94 6.42
N LEU A 231 8.90 -13.19 5.41
CA LEU A 231 10.18 -12.53 5.18
C LEU A 231 10.14 -11.95 3.77
N GLY A 232 10.27 -10.64 3.62
CA GLY A 232 10.14 -10.08 2.29
C GLY A 232 10.52 -8.61 2.19
N ARG A 233 10.33 -8.06 0.99
CA ARG A 233 10.44 -6.64 0.65
C ARG A 233 9.18 -6.20 -0.07
N GLN A 234 8.40 -5.32 0.55
CA GLN A 234 7.16 -4.77 -0.02
C GLN A 234 6.67 -3.53 0.72
N ASN A 235 5.63 -2.91 0.20
CA ASN A 235 4.92 -1.81 0.85
C ASN A 235 3.85 -2.35 1.79
N HIS A 236 3.61 -1.62 2.88
CA HIS A 236 2.56 -1.92 3.85
C HIS A 236 1.62 -0.73 4.02
N SER A 237 0.32 -0.99 4.09
CA SER A 237 -0.69 0.01 4.40
C SER A 237 -1.55 -0.47 5.55
N TRP A 238 -1.53 0.25 6.67
CA TRP A 238 -2.29 -0.04 7.88
C TRP A 238 -3.20 1.14 8.22
N GLY A 239 -4.43 0.88 8.56
CA GLY A 239 -5.47 1.86 8.85
C GLY A 239 -6.62 1.82 7.85
N TRP A 240 -7.67 2.59 8.09
CA TRP A 240 -8.94 2.49 7.36
C TRP A 240 -9.00 3.38 6.10
N SER A 241 -8.13 4.38 5.99
CA SER A 241 -7.99 5.18 4.77
C SER A 241 -7.31 4.39 3.66
N THR A 242 -7.74 4.62 2.43
CA THR A 242 -7.16 3.93 1.26
C THR A 242 -5.86 4.56 0.79
N ASP A 243 -5.78 5.90 0.82
CA ASP A 243 -4.68 6.63 0.18
C ASP A 243 -3.89 7.51 1.17
N PHE A 244 -4.49 7.84 2.34
CA PHE A 244 -3.96 8.84 3.27
C PHE A 244 -3.84 8.34 4.71
N SER A 245 -3.57 7.06 4.93
CA SER A 245 -3.47 6.52 6.28
C SER A 245 -2.39 7.21 7.10
N PRO A 246 -2.69 7.68 8.33
CA PRO A 246 -1.69 8.21 9.25
C PRO A 246 -0.68 7.17 9.75
N ILE A 247 -1.08 5.89 9.82
CA ILE A 247 -0.28 4.81 10.42
C ILE A 247 0.78 4.34 9.43
N LEU A 248 0.40 3.62 8.38
CA LEU A 248 1.24 3.29 7.24
C LEU A 248 0.39 3.50 5.98
N SER A 249 0.83 4.36 5.09
CA SER A 249 0.06 4.69 3.88
C SER A 249 0.33 3.74 2.71
N GLY A 250 1.48 3.07 2.72
CA GLY A 250 1.94 2.28 1.58
C GLY A 250 2.52 3.11 0.43
N ASN A 251 2.56 4.44 0.57
CA ASN A 251 3.03 5.36 -0.48
C ASN A 251 4.56 5.48 -0.53
N GLY A 252 5.27 5.05 0.50
CA GLY A 252 6.73 5.05 0.54
C GLY A 252 7.36 3.96 -0.32
N MET A 253 8.70 3.93 -0.35
CA MET A 253 9.44 2.83 -1.00
C MET A 253 9.21 1.50 -0.27
N PRO A 254 9.22 0.37 -1.01
CA PRO A 254 9.19 -0.94 -0.38
C PRO A 254 10.43 -1.13 0.50
N PHE A 255 10.24 -1.73 1.66
CA PHE A 255 11.32 -2.04 2.60
C PHE A 255 11.33 -3.53 2.98
N SER A 256 12.52 -4.03 3.31
CA SER A 256 12.70 -5.42 3.74
C SER A 256 12.23 -5.60 5.18
N TYR A 257 11.50 -6.68 5.46
CA TYR A 257 10.90 -6.92 6.76
C TYR A 257 10.77 -8.41 7.09
N ILE A 258 10.68 -8.68 8.38
CA ILE A 258 10.14 -9.92 8.94
C ILE A 258 8.77 -9.60 9.52
N GLY A 259 7.77 -10.41 9.26
CA GLY A 259 6.40 -10.18 9.72
C GLY A 259 5.75 -11.41 10.32
N LEU A 260 4.81 -11.17 11.23
CA LEU A 260 3.93 -12.17 11.83
C LEU A 260 2.49 -11.67 11.73
N GLN A 261 1.61 -12.52 11.24
CA GLN A 261 0.17 -12.30 11.27
C GLN A 261 -0.50 -13.43 12.03
N ILE A 262 -1.43 -13.09 12.92
CA ILE A 262 -2.22 -14.05 13.70
C ILE A 262 -3.68 -13.72 13.48
N ASN A 263 -4.48 -14.72 13.14
CA ASN A 263 -5.90 -14.55 12.88
C ASN A 263 -6.74 -15.55 13.71
N PHE A 264 -7.49 -15.02 14.67
CA PHE A 264 -8.44 -15.75 15.52
C PHE A 264 -9.85 -15.20 15.30
N ASP A 265 -10.43 -15.41 14.13
CA ASP A 265 -11.76 -14.94 13.74
C ASP A 265 -12.03 -13.46 14.08
N LYS A 266 -12.31 -13.15 15.36
CA LYS A 266 -12.60 -11.80 15.85
C LYS A 266 -11.39 -11.00 16.28
N ILE A 267 -10.24 -11.65 16.49
CA ILE A 267 -9.01 -11.01 16.94
C ILE A 267 -7.95 -11.24 15.87
N ARG A 268 -7.33 -10.17 15.43
CA ARG A 268 -6.22 -10.19 14.47
C ARG A 268 -5.04 -9.44 15.07
N PHE A 269 -3.88 -9.99 14.83
CA PHE A 269 -2.63 -9.36 15.23
C PHE A 269 -1.67 -9.35 14.03
N HIS A 270 -1.08 -8.20 13.80
CA HIS A 270 -0.07 -7.98 12.75
C HIS A 270 1.17 -7.40 13.39
N SER A 271 2.32 -7.94 13.05
CA SER A 271 3.61 -7.40 13.46
C SER A 271 4.58 -7.39 12.29
N LEU A 272 5.43 -6.39 12.25
CA LEU A 272 6.56 -6.33 11.34
C LEU A 272 7.76 -5.66 12.03
N HIS A 273 8.94 -6.13 11.64
CA HIS A 273 10.20 -5.47 11.92
C HIS A 273 10.96 -5.30 10.60
N GLY A 274 11.27 -4.06 10.21
CA GLY A 274 11.81 -3.77 8.89
C GLY A 274 13.02 -2.86 8.90
N SER A 275 13.81 -2.94 7.82
CA SER A 275 14.96 -2.08 7.56
C SER A 275 14.54 -0.95 6.62
N LEU A 276 14.71 0.29 7.06
CA LEU A 276 14.36 1.49 6.32
C LEU A 276 15.59 2.12 5.68
N MET A 277 15.36 2.95 4.65
CA MET A 277 16.40 3.80 4.08
C MET A 277 16.49 5.11 4.88
N PRO A 278 17.66 5.44 5.47
CA PRO A 278 17.82 6.66 6.26
C PRO A 278 17.77 7.93 5.41
N TYR A 279 18.17 7.84 4.15
CA TYR A 279 18.24 8.93 3.17
C TYR A 279 17.68 8.48 1.83
N SER A 280 17.53 9.41 0.88
CA SER A 280 17.21 9.04 -0.50
C SER A 280 18.29 8.13 -1.11
N PRO A 281 17.98 7.28 -2.07
CA PRO A 281 18.97 6.42 -2.72
C PRO A 281 20.14 7.22 -3.32
N TYR A 282 19.88 8.41 -3.84
CA TYR A 282 20.91 9.31 -4.37
C TYR A 282 21.87 9.82 -3.28
N GLU A 283 21.36 10.22 -2.12
CA GLU A 283 22.19 10.65 -1.00
C GLU A 283 22.98 9.48 -0.42
N MET A 284 22.38 8.30 -0.30
CA MET A 284 23.06 7.09 0.16
C MET A 284 24.24 6.72 -0.73
N HIS A 285 24.09 6.87 -2.06
CA HIS A 285 25.17 6.60 -3.01
C HIS A 285 26.38 7.55 -2.85
N LYS A 286 26.13 8.79 -2.44
CA LYS A 286 27.19 9.79 -2.23
C LYS A 286 27.93 9.63 -0.89
N ARG A 287 27.40 8.84 0.03
CA ARG A 287 27.94 8.65 1.37
C ARG A 287 28.84 7.41 1.43
N ASN A 288 29.94 7.49 2.11
CA ASN A 288 30.80 6.33 2.37
C ASN A 288 30.22 5.39 3.43
N ILE A 289 29.44 5.92 4.38
CA ILE A 289 28.82 5.19 5.48
C ILE A 289 27.39 5.65 5.60
N ASN A 290 26.45 4.69 5.61
CA ASN A 290 25.04 4.95 5.86
C ASN A 290 24.67 4.38 7.25
N PRO A 291 23.99 5.15 8.10
CA PRO A 291 23.51 4.64 9.37
C PRO A 291 22.40 3.62 9.18
N ASN A 292 22.29 2.68 10.10
CA ASN A 292 21.16 1.77 10.15
C ASN A 292 19.90 2.54 10.58
N LYS A 293 18.76 2.19 10.00
CA LYS A 293 17.43 2.69 10.38
C LYS A 293 16.42 1.56 10.31
N TYR A 294 15.56 1.45 11.30
CA TYR A 294 14.59 0.37 11.42
C TYR A 294 13.22 0.89 11.81
N ILE A 295 12.22 0.09 11.47
CA ILE A 295 10.85 0.19 11.99
C ILE A 295 10.49 -1.11 12.68
N ALA A 296 9.91 -1.02 13.85
CA ALA A 296 9.14 -2.09 14.46
C ALA A 296 7.69 -1.62 14.57
N ALA A 297 6.75 -2.47 14.25
CA ALA A 297 5.34 -2.14 14.31
C ALA A 297 4.53 -3.36 14.72
N HIS A 298 3.51 -3.15 15.56
CA HIS A 298 2.48 -4.14 15.79
C HIS A 298 1.10 -3.50 15.88
N ARG A 299 0.09 -4.27 15.48
CA ARG A 299 -1.31 -3.85 15.44
C ARG A 299 -2.20 -4.97 15.92
N GLY A 300 -2.97 -4.72 16.95
CA GLY A 300 -4.06 -5.57 17.42
C GLY A 300 -5.40 -5.05 16.96
N GLU A 301 -6.28 -5.92 16.49
CA GLU A 301 -7.64 -5.62 16.05
C GLU A 301 -8.64 -6.55 16.70
N ILE A 302 -9.77 -6.01 17.13
CA ILE A 302 -10.87 -6.78 17.74
C ILE A 302 -12.18 -6.38 17.09
N ASP A 303 -12.91 -7.35 16.55
CA ASP A 303 -14.30 -7.20 16.12
C ASP A 303 -15.21 -7.32 17.33
N LEU A 304 -15.56 -6.20 17.96
CA LEU A 304 -16.50 -6.18 19.09
C LEU A 304 -17.89 -6.63 18.64
N THR A 305 -18.27 -6.31 17.43
CA THR A 305 -19.45 -6.82 16.74
C THR A 305 -19.13 -7.05 15.25
N ASN A 306 -20.02 -7.67 14.51
CA ASN A 306 -19.87 -7.80 13.04
C ASN A 306 -19.82 -6.44 12.32
N ASN A 307 -20.21 -5.35 13.00
CA ASN A 307 -20.30 -4.01 12.45
C ASN A 307 -19.34 -3.00 13.10
N PHE A 308 -18.59 -3.39 14.11
CA PHE A 308 -17.70 -2.49 14.83
C PHE A 308 -16.38 -3.18 15.18
N THR A 309 -15.29 -2.64 14.63
CA THR A 309 -13.92 -3.07 14.87
C THR A 309 -13.14 -1.94 15.50
N ILE A 310 -12.39 -2.23 16.54
CA ILE A 310 -11.43 -1.32 17.17
C ILE A 310 -10.01 -1.88 17.00
N SER A 311 -9.03 -0.99 16.88
CA SER A 311 -7.64 -1.36 16.69
C SER A 311 -6.71 -0.46 17.48
N ILE A 312 -5.60 -1.04 17.93
CA ILE A 312 -4.48 -0.32 18.52
C ILE A 312 -3.19 -0.69 17.78
N THR A 313 -2.33 0.28 17.56
CA THR A 313 -1.06 0.12 16.83
C THR A 313 0.04 0.83 17.59
N GLU A 314 1.19 0.20 17.79
CA GLU A 314 2.43 0.86 18.17
C GLU A 314 3.44 0.76 17.02
N LEU A 315 4.21 1.82 16.84
CA LEU A 315 5.24 1.95 15.83
C LEU A 315 6.48 2.53 16.51
N ALA A 316 7.64 1.91 16.30
CA ALA A 316 8.92 2.39 16.78
C ALA A 316 9.86 2.65 15.60
N ILE A 317 10.42 3.85 15.51
CA ILE A 317 11.52 4.16 14.58
C ILE A 317 12.78 4.34 15.38
N TYR A 318 13.81 3.60 15.03
CA TYR A 318 15.10 3.66 15.69
C TYR A 318 16.25 3.46 14.70
N GLY A 319 17.43 3.94 15.06
CA GLY A 319 18.59 3.86 14.17
C GLY A 319 19.92 4.10 14.88
N ASN A 320 20.99 4.25 14.09
CA ASN A 320 22.38 4.44 14.56
C ASN A 320 22.89 3.31 15.46
N ARG A 321 22.27 2.13 15.41
CA ARG A 321 22.66 0.94 16.17
C ARG A 321 22.24 -0.34 15.47
N ASN A 322 22.65 -1.49 16.00
CA ASN A 322 22.21 -2.79 15.53
C ASN A 322 20.72 -3.05 15.86
N ILE A 323 20.16 -4.10 15.30
CA ILE A 323 18.81 -4.57 15.59
C ILE A 323 18.67 -4.77 17.11
N ASP A 324 17.63 -4.17 17.67
CA ASP A 324 17.27 -4.27 19.06
C ASP A 324 16.28 -5.41 19.26
N LEU A 325 16.64 -6.36 20.13
CA LEU A 325 15.81 -7.57 20.37
C LEU A 325 14.49 -7.24 21.07
N ASP A 326 14.45 -6.16 21.85
CA ASP A 326 13.21 -5.73 22.51
C ASP A 326 12.18 -5.24 21.50
N TYR A 327 12.62 -4.57 20.42
CA TYR A 327 11.76 -4.18 19.29
C TYR A 327 11.50 -5.31 18.30
N LEU A 328 12.29 -6.37 18.31
CA LEU A 328 12.03 -7.57 17.52
C LEU A 328 10.94 -8.45 18.16
N ASN A 329 10.72 -8.33 19.46
CA ASN A 329 9.68 -9.06 20.17
C ASN A 329 8.29 -8.45 19.86
N PRO A 330 7.40 -9.16 19.12
CA PRO A 330 6.15 -8.58 18.63
C PRO A 330 5.11 -8.32 19.72
N VAL A 331 5.28 -8.86 20.95
CA VAL A 331 4.36 -8.67 22.06
C VAL A 331 4.87 -7.73 23.14
N HIS A 332 6.06 -7.14 22.93
CA HIS A 332 6.61 -6.16 23.85
C HIS A 332 5.96 -4.79 23.61
N TRP A 333 5.60 -4.06 24.67
CA TRP A 333 5.12 -2.69 24.57
C TRP A 333 6.29 -1.76 24.24
N TYR A 334 6.32 -1.21 23.01
CA TYR A 334 7.44 -0.41 22.51
C TYR A 334 7.62 0.90 23.28
N TRP A 335 6.52 1.51 23.71
CA TRP A 335 6.57 2.69 24.58
C TRP A 335 7.32 2.41 25.90
N SER A 336 7.10 1.25 26.49
CA SER A 336 7.81 0.82 27.70
C SER A 336 9.31 0.56 27.42
N VAL A 337 9.64 -0.03 26.29
CA VAL A 337 11.04 -0.27 25.87
C VAL A 337 11.79 1.04 25.73
N GLU A 338 11.22 2.03 25.03
CA GLU A 338 11.81 3.36 24.87
C GLU A 338 12.17 4.00 26.20
N HIS A 339 11.22 4.06 27.14
CA HIS A 339 11.44 4.65 28.46
C HIS A 339 12.53 3.93 29.26
N ASN A 340 12.60 2.61 29.18
CA ASN A 340 13.62 1.81 29.83
C ASN A 340 15.02 2.00 29.21
N THR A 341 15.10 2.38 27.93
CA THR A 341 16.36 2.54 27.18
C THR A 341 16.81 3.99 27.05
N GLY A 342 16.16 4.95 27.72
CA GLY A 342 16.58 6.34 27.83
C GLY A 342 15.94 7.30 26.85
N ASP A 343 14.72 7.04 26.37
CA ASP A 343 13.89 7.96 25.60
C ASP A 343 14.60 8.50 24.34
N ARG A 344 15.21 7.60 23.59
CA ARG A 344 16.06 7.94 22.42
C ARG A 344 15.43 7.64 21.08
N ASP A 345 14.33 6.89 21.05
CA ASP A 345 13.68 6.41 19.85
C ASP A 345 12.40 7.22 19.57
N ASN A 346 11.75 6.98 18.45
CA ASN A 346 10.50 7.66 18.10
C ASN A 346 9.35 6.65 18.14
N ILE A 347 8.50 6.74 19.16
CA ILE A 347 7.35 5.86 19.34
C ILE A 347 6.07 6.60 18.96
N LEU A 348 5.27 5.95 18.12
CA LEU A 348 3.95 6.44 17.75
C LEU A 348 2.88 5.43 18.16
N ILE A 349 1.76 5.92 18.70
CA ILE A 349 0.62 5.08 19.11
C ILE A 349 -0.60 5.47 18.29
N GLY A 350 -1.15 4.51 17.56
CA GLY A 350 -2.39 4.66 16.78
C GLY A 350 -3.56 3.98 17.48
N ILE A 351 -4.67 4.69 17.58
CA ILE A 351 -5.96 4.14 18.00
C ILE A 351 -6.94 4.44 16.90
N ASP A 352 -7.62 3.42 16.41
CA ASP A 352 -8.57 3.60 15.33
C ASP A 352 -9.75 2.64 15.43
N TYR A 353 -10.84 2.99 14.77
CA TYR A 353 -12.00 2.13 14.68
C TYR A 353 -12.72 2.28 13.34
N SER A 354 -13.46 1.24 12.99
CA SER A 354 -14.40 1.24 11.86
C SER A 354 -15.76 0.78 12.34
N TRP A 355 -16.78 1.53 11.97
CA TRP A 355 -18.17 1.25 12.30
C TRP A 355 -19.04 1.27 11.05
N ARG A 356 -19.56 0.10 10.69
CA ARG A 356 -20.65 0.01 9.71
C ARG A 356 -21.96 0.34 10.41
N ILE A 357 -22.34 1.63 10.41
CA ILE A 357 -23.52 2.17 11.11
C ILE A 357 -24.79 1.43 10.68
N LYS A 358 -24.89 1.16 9.39
CA LYS A 358 -25.90 0.31 8.74
C LYS A 358 -25.33 -0.23 7.43
N PRO A 359 -25.98 -1.23 6.78
CA PRO A 359 -25.55 -1.63 5.45
C PRO A 359 -25.38 -0.41 4.53
N ASN A 360 -24.30 -0.41 3.76
CA ASN A 360 -23.93 0.64 2.80
C ASN A 360 -23.35 1.94 3.41
N ILE A 361 -23.26 2.09 4.72
CA ILE A 361 -22.65 3.25 5.36
C ILE A 361 -21.62 2.81 6.39
N ARG A 362 -20.36 3.16 6.16
CA ARG A 362 -19.25 2.96 7.08
C ARG A 362 -18.65 4.28 7.50
N PHE A 363 -18.46 4.45 8.79
CA PHE A 363 -17.70 5.51 9.40
C PHE A 363 -16.43 4.93 10.02
N TYR A 364 -15.33 5.68 9.98
CA TYR A 364 -14.08 5.30 10.62
C TYR A 364 -13.30 6.50 11.10
N GLN A 365 -12.52 6.30 12.14
CA GLN A 365 -11.61 7.32 12.67
C GLN A 365 -10.27 6.70 13.00
N THR A 366 -9.22 7.51 12.90
CA THR A 366 -7.85 7.20 13.30
C THR A 366 -7.28 8.39 14.07
N MET A 367 -6.73 8.14 15.23
CA MET A 367 -5.91 9.06 15.99
C MET A 367 -4.51 8.46 16.10
N LEU A 368 -3.52 9.11 15.55
CA LEU A 368 -2.12 8.76 15.71
C LEU A 368 -1.46 9.79 16.63
N LEU A 369 -0.86 9.33 17.70
CA LEU A 369 -0.14 10.12 18.70
C LEU A 369 1.35 9.84 18.58
N ASP A 370 2.17 10.87 18.44
CA ASP A 370 3.63 10.82 18.46
C ASP A 370 4.12 11.22 19.86
N GLU A 371 3.60 12.34 20.38
CA GLU A 371 3.90 12.81 21.73
C GLU A 371 2.69 13.56 22.28
N VAL A 372 2.30 13.27 23.51
CA VAL A 372 1.16 13.93 24.16
C VAL A 372 1.41 14.07 25.66
N THR A 373 1.25 15.29 26.16
CA THR A 373 1.20 15.54 27.60
C THR A 373 -0.25 15.72 28.05
N TRP A 374 -0.77 14.79 28.86
CA TRP A 374 -2.16 14.73 29.28
C TRP A 374 -2.72 16.04 29.84
N SER A 375 -1.91 16.78 30.62
CA SER A 375 -2.31 18.09 31.19
C SER A 375 -2.45 19.21 30.14
N LYS A 376 -1.97 18.98 28.90
CA LYS A 376 -1.93 19.96 27.82
C LYS A 376 -2.67 19.52 26.56
N ILE A 377 -3.34 18.38 26.56
CA ILE A 377 -3.93 17.74 25.35
C ILE A 377 -4.90 18.65 24.58
N PHE A 378 -5.63 19.54 25.26
CA PHE A 378 -6.56 20.48 24.61
C PHE A 378 -6.01 21.92 24.51
N LYS A 379 -4.72 22.11 24.80
CA LYS A 379 -4.07 23.42 24.72
C LYS A 379 -3.28 23.55 23.43
N PRO A 380 -3.03 24.78 22.93
CA PRO A 380 -2.20 25.00 21.74
C PRO A 380 -0.71 24.79 22.06
N TRP A 381 -0.36 23.65 22.66
CA TRP A 381 1.00 23.31 23.04
C TRP A 381 1.71 22.55 21.92
N TRP A 382 2.98 22.90 21.67
CA TRP A 382 3.77 22.37 20.57
C TRP A 382 3.94 20.84 20.61
N GLY A 383 4.10 20.26 21.80
CA GLY A 383 4.28 18.82 22.00
C GLY A 383 2.99 17.99 21.87
N ASN A 384 1.85 18.60 21.54
CA ASN A 384 0.67 17.87 21.11
C ASN A 384 0.82 17.45 19.65
N LYS A 385 1.69 16.46 19.42
CA LYS A 385 2.00 15.92 18.10
C LYS A 385 1.03 14.78 17.79
N PHE A 386 0.04 15.05 16.94
CA PHE A 386 -0.93 14.03 16.55
C PHE A 386 -1.45 14.24 15.12
N ILE A 387 -1.99 13.18 14.55
CA ILE A 387 -2.83 13.21 13.37
C ILE A 387 -4.21 12.67 13.74
N PHE A 388 -5.23 13.43 13.38
CA PHE A 388 -6.61 13.01 13.44
C PHE A 388 -7.15 12.80 12.03
N GLN A 389 -7.78 11.65 11.78
CA GLN A 389 -8.45 11.36 10.52
C GLN A 389 -9.84 10.83 10.79
N SER A 390 -10.80 11.27 9.99
CA SER A 390 -12.19 10.79 10.02
C SER A 390 -12.67 10.57 8.60
N GLY A 391 -13.37 9.47 8.36
CA GLY A 391 -13.86 9.12 7.03
C GLY A 391 -15.25 8.50 7.05
N LEU A 392 -15.99 8.76 5.97
CA LEU A 392 -17.29 8.20 5.68
C LEU A 392 -17.25 7.55 4.30
N HIS A 393 -17.62 6.27 4.23
CA HIS A 393 -17.77 5.55 2.96
C HIS A 393 -19.24 5.16 2.77
N PHE A 394 -19.84 5.72 1.73
CA PHE A 394 -21.22 5.48 1.33
C PHE A 394 -21.26 4.68 0.02
N VAL A 395 -21.96 3.55 0.03
CA VAL A 395 -22.16 2.66 -1.11
C VAL A 395 -23.65 2.62 -1.43
N PRO A 396 -24.16 3.42 -2.37
CA PRO A 396 -25.60 3.56 -2.62
C PRO A 396 -26.29 2.26 -2.99
N SER A 397 -25.56 1.32 -3.59
CA SER A 397 -26.07 0.03 -4.05
C SER A 397 -24.98 -1.05 -4.02
N SER A 398 -25.35 -2.30 -3.84
CA SER A 398 -24.47 -3.46 -4.04
C SER A 398 -24.03 -3.62 -5.50
N ASN A 399 -24.74 -3.00 -6.46
CA ASN A 399 -24.34 -2.95 -7.86
C ASN A 399 -23.05 -2.12 -8.03
N PRO A 400 -21.92 -2.70 -8.44
CA PRO A 400 -20.65 -2.00 -8.60
C PRO A 400 -20.65 -0.96 -9.73
N SER A 401 -21.65 -0.99 -10.63
CA SER A 401 -21.81 0.02 -11.70
C SER A 401 -22.32 1.37 -11.19
N ILE A 402 -22.80 1.43 -9.94
CA ILE A 402 -23.22 2.68 -9.32
C ILE A 402 -22.05 3.21 -8.50
N PRO A 403 -21.62 4.47 -8.68
CA PRO A 403 -20.48 5.05 -7.93
C PRO A 403 -20.67 4.97 -6.41
N ASP A 404 -19.62 4.60 -5.68
CA ASP A 404 -19.53 4.85 -4.24
C ASP A 404 -19.04 6.27 -3.97
N ILE A 405 -19.13 6.71 -2.74
CA ILE A 405 -18.62 8.02 -2.30
C ILE A 405 -17.88 7.83 -1.00
N ARG A 406 -16.63 8.30 -0.97
CA ARG A 406 -15.82 8.37 0.25
C ARG A 406 -15.46 9.81 0.51
N ILE A 407 -15.66 10.25 1.74
CA ILE A 407 -15.30 11.59 2.21
C ILE A 407 -14.37 11.40 3.41
N GLU A 408 -13.20 12.02 3.37
CA GLU A 408 -12.20 11.96 4.44
C GLU A 408 -11.75 13.37 4.83
N TYR A 409 -11.57 13.59 6.12
CA TYR A 409 -10.88 14.74 6.67
C TYR A 409 -9.68 14.26 7.48
N THR A 410 -8.51 14.85 7.23
CA THR A 410 -7.28 14.58 7.98
C THR A 410 -6.69 15.90 8.46
N LEU A 411 -6.34 15.97 9.75
CA LEU A 411 -5.60 17.08 10.36
C LEU A 411 -4.29 16.54 10.93
N SER A 412 -3.20 17.12 10.50
CA SER A 412 -1.84 16.80 10.92
C SER A 412 -1.22 18.00 11.62
N ARG A 413 -0.91 17.87 12.92
CA ARG A 413 -0.31 18.92 13.74
C ARG A 413 1.14 19.21 13.32
N PRO A 414 1.67 20.40 13.66
CA PRO A 414 3.10 20.65 13.58
C PRO A 414 3.93 19.62 14.35
N TRP A 415 5.15 19.36 13.87
CA TRP A 415 6.14 18.48 14.48
C TRP A 415 5.82 16.98 14.50
N ILE A 416 4.62 16.54 14.08
CA ILE A 416 4.33 15.12 13.96
C ILE A 416 5.35 14.42 13.06
N TYR A 417 5.72 13.19 13.35
CA TYR A 417 6.71 12.39 12.63
C TYR A 417 8.18 12.86 12.75
N SER A 418 8.42 14.05 13.29
CA SER A 418 9.77 14.55 13.53
C SER A 418 10.34 14.05 14.85
N HIS A 419 11.66 13.98 14.94
CA HIS A 419 12.34 13.59 16.17
C HIS A 419 13.60 14.46 16.40
N LYS A 420 14.05 14.55 17.68
CA LYS A 420 15.30 15.25 18.06
C LYS A 420 16.53 14.67 17.37
N ASP A 421 16.54 13.37 17.11
CA ASP A 421 17.51 12.70 16.25
C ASP A 421 16.87 12.45 14.89
N SER A 422 17.41 13.09 13.85
CA SER A 422 16.85 13.04 12.49
C SER A 422 16.77 11.64 11.89
N ILE A 423 17.59 10.69 12.36
CA ILE A 423 17.51 9.30 11.92
C ILE A 423 16.19 8.66 12.33
N ASN A 424 15.60 9.09 13.45
CA ASN A 424 14.39 8.52 14.02
C ASN A 424 13.09 9.20 13.53
N THR A 425 13.17 10.05 12.49
CA THR A 425 11.98 10.57 11.81
C THR A 425 11.15 9.43 11.21
N PHE A 426 9.82 9.57 11.21
CA PHE A 426 8.90 8.57 10.66
C PHE A 426 8.88 8.60 9.12
N SER A 427 10.00 8.21 8.52
CA SER A 427 10.24 8.25 7.07
C SER A 427 11.14 7.12 6.60
N SER A 428 11.10 6.85 5.29
CA SER A 428 12.07 6.01 4.56
C SER A 428 12.39 6.67 3.23
N ALA A 429 13.66 6.72 2.85
CA ALA A 429 14.11 7.34 1.59
C ALA A 429 13.58 8.79 1.41
N ASN A 430 13.58 9.58 2.48
CA ASN A 430 13.03 10.94 2.51
C ASN A 430 11.51 11.05 2.24
N GLN A 431 10.76 9.97 2.44
CA GLN A 431 9.30 9.98 2.29
C GLN A 431 8.61 9.59 3.60
N PRO A 432 7.51 10.25 4.00
CA PRO A 432 6.73 9.83 5.16
C PRO A 432 6.20 8.40 5.00
N LEU A 433 6.27 7.59 6.04
CA LEU A 433 5.71 6.24 6.05
C LEU A 433 4.17 6.24 6.19
N GLY A 434 3.65 7.28 6.84
CA GLY A 434 2.22 7.49 7.06
C GLY A 434 1.63 8.55 6.12
N TYR A 435 0.93 9.53 6.69
CA TYR A 435 0.22 10.58 5.97
C TYR A 435 1.18 11.40 5.07
N PRO A 436 0.94 11.41 3.74
CA PRO A 436 1.94 11.88 2.78
C PRO A 436 2.21 13.39 2.81
N PHE A 437 1.24 14.21 3.26
CA PHE A 437 1.43 15.66 3.34
C PHE A 437 2.20 16.11 4.59
N GLY A 438 2.47 15.17 5.53
CA GLY A 438 3.31 15.40 6.69
C GLY A 438 2.77 16.44 7.68
N PRO A 439 3.65 17.01 8.54
CA PRO A 439 3.27 17.93 9.60
C PRO A 439 2.62 19.22 9.11
N SER A 440 1.86 19.89 9.99
CA SER A 440 1.24 21.21 9.72
C SER A 440 0.44 21.24 8.42
N SER A 441 -0.46 20.27 8.25
CA SER A 441 -1.32 20.19 7.07
C SER A 441 -2.70 19.64 7.41
N ASP A 442 -3.68 19.98 6.61
CA ASP A 442 -4.98 19.31 6.63
C ASP A 442 -5.48 19.03 5.21
N LEU A 443 -6.36 18.04 5.11
CA LEU A 443 -6.88 17.54 3.85
C LEU A 443 -8.37 17.26 3.97
N ILE A 444 -9.14 17.71 2.99
CA ILE A 444 -10.46 17.19 2.66
C ILE A 444 -10.33 16.41 1.36
N SER A 445 -10.66 15.13 1.38
CA SER A 445 -10.64 14.26 0.22
C SER A 445 -12.05 13.74 -0.06
N ILE A 446 -12.47 13.81 -1.31
CA ILE A 446 -13.70 13.19 -1.82
C ILE A 446 -13.29 12.27 -2.95
N SER A 447 -13.62 11.01 -2.84
CA SER A 447 -13.29 10.01 -3.88
C SER A 447 -14.48 9.12 -4.20
N SER A 448 -14.45 8.56 -5.38
CA SER A 448 -15.48 7.66 -5.91
C SER A 448 -14.84 6.59 -6.76
N ASN A 449 -15.33 5.36 -6.60
CA ASN A 449 -14.91 4.20 -7.39
C ASN A 449 -16.14 3.48 -7.91
N PHE A 450 -16.11 3.04 -9.16
CA PHE A 450 -17.17 2.20 -9.71
C PHE A 450 -16.71 1.43 -10.96
N TYR A 451 -17.48 0.43 -11.32
CA TYR A 451 -17.23 -0.46 -12.44
C TYR A 451 -18.45 -0.44 -13.35
N PRO A 452 -18.51 0.45 -14.36
CA PRO A 452 -19.63 0.54 -15.31
C PRO A 452 -19.94 -0.80 -15.99
N SER A 453 -18.89 -1.57 -16.25
CA SER A 453 -18.94 -2.96 -16.69
C SER A 453 -17.80 -3.75 -16.04
N SER A 454 -17.75 -5.06 -16.22
CA SER A 454 -16.64 -5.87 -15.73
C SER A 454 -15.28 -5.47 -16.32
N ASN A 455 -15.26 -4.85 -17.50
CA ASN A 455 -14.04 -4.44 -18.22
C ASN A 455 -13.64 -3.00 -17.97
N ILE A 456 -14.47 -2.21 -17.27
CA ILE A 456 -14.19 -0.78 -17.04
C ILE A 456 -14.15 -0.50 -15.55
N TYR A 457 -13.06 0.11 -15.09
CA TYR A 457 -12.93 0.67 -13.76
C TYR A 457 -12.71 2.17 -13.84
N ILE A 458 -13.40 2.93 -13.00
CA ILE A 458 -13.28 4.39 -12.91
C ILE A 458 -13.05 4.78 -11.46
N LYS A 459 -11.99 5.56 -11.22
CA LYS A 459 -11.70 6.22 -9.95
C LYS A 459 -11.61 7.72 -10.18
N GLY A 460 -12.36 8.50 -9.43
CA GLY A 460 -12.23 9.96 -9.39
C GLY A 460 -11.92 10.44 -7.99
N SER A 461 -11.11 11.48 -7.84
CA SER A 461 -10.91 12.15 -6.56
C SER A 461 -10.77 13.65 -6.69
N PHE A 462 -11.23 14.35 -5.64
CA PHE A 462 -10.99 15.77 -5.40
C PHE A 462 -10.35 15.89 -4.01
N ASN A 463 -9.15 16.48 -3.98
CA ASN A 463 -8.38 16.70 -2.76
C ASN A 463 -8.15 18.20 -2.59
N TYR A 464 -8.58 18.75 -1.47
CA TYR A 464 -8.27 20.10 -1.06
C TYR A 464 -7.42 20.05 0.19
N TYR A 465 -6.15 20.46 0.08
CA TYR A 465 -5.26 20.45 1.24
C TYR A 465 -4.64 21.82 1.49
N ARG A 466 -4.42 22.09 2.78
CA ARG A 466 -3.70 23.25 3.26
C ARG A 466 -2.38 22.78 3.87
N LYS A 467 -1.31 23.49 3.59
CA LYS A 467 0.02 23.20 4.09
C LYS A 467 0.66 24.45 4.68
N GLY A 468 1.04 24.39 5.94
CA GLY A 468 1.87 25.40 6.57
C GLY A 468 3.34 25.21 6.18
N SER A 469 4.11 26.31 6.14
CA SER A 469 5.53 26.32 5.78
C SER A 469 6.45 26.89 6.87
N GLY A 470 5.93 27.14 8.07
CA GLY A 470 6.73 27.57 9.24
C GLY A 470 7.61 26.45 9.79
N LEU A 471 8.47 26.80 10.75
CA LEU A 471 9.32 25.83 11.46
C LEU A 471 8.45 24.81 12.22
N GLY A 472 8.60 23.53 11.93
CA GLY A 472 7.73 22.42 12.39
C GLY A 472 6.73 21.93 11.35
N SER A 473 6.79 22.45 10.11
CA SER A 473 5.95 22.01 8.99
C SER A 473 6.58 20.87 8.18
N SER A 474 7.83 20.53 8.44
CA SER A 474 8.53 19.40 7.82
C SER A 474 8.99 18.41 8.88
N LEU A 475 8.86 17.13 8.59
CA LEU A 475 9.31 16.06 9.47
C LEU A 475 10.85 15.99 9.61
N TYR A 476 11.59 16.68 8.73
CA TYR A 476 13.07 16.75 8.76
C TYR A 476 13.59 17.93 9.59
N GLN A 477 12.71 18.80 10.07
CA GLN A 477 13.06 19.88 10.97
C GLN A 477 13.18 19.35 12.39
N ASN A 478 14.27 19.73 13.08
CA ASN A 478 14.49 19.32 14.45
C ASN A 478 13.69 20.23 15.41
N TYR A 479 12.84 19.64 16.23
CA TYR A 479 12.04 20.40 17.19
C TYR A 479 12.86 21.05 18.33
N ILE A 480 14.14 20.70 18.49
CA ILE A 480 15.05 21.41 19.41
C ILE A 480 15.27 22.87 18.93
N GLU A 481 15.19 23.12 17.62
CA GLU A 481 15.34 24.44 17.02
C GLU A 481 14.11 25.35 17.18
N ARG A 482 13.03 24.85 17.78
CA ARG A 482 11.82 25.63 17.99
C ARG A 482 12.05 26.80 18.94
N ASP A 483 11.24 27.84 18.79
CA ASP A 483 11.20 28.96 19.73
C ASP A 483 10.39 28.57 21.00
N PRO A 484 11.03 28.46 22.18
CA PRO A 484 10.33 28.08 23.41
C PRO A 484 9.24 29.06 23.84
N ASP A 485 9.33 30.34 23.46
CA ASP A 485 8.33 31.37 23.78
C ASP A 485 6.99 31.08 23.10
N LEU A 486 7.02 30.34 21.98
CA LEU A 486 5.81 29.92 21.23
C LEU A 486 5.27 28.54 21.65
N ASP A 487 5.88 27.88 22.64
CA ASP A 487 5.51 26.52 23.05
C ASP A 487 4.03 26.35 23.41
N ASN A 488 3.42 27.36 24.03
CA ASN A 488 2.02 27.32 24.47
C ASN A 488 1.06 28.05 23.52
N ASP A 489 1.53 28.48 22.34
CA ASP A 489 0.73 29.16 21.32
C ASP A 489 0.91 28.57 19.91
N THR A 490 1.17 27.29 19.83
CA THR A 490 1.38 26.59 18.55
C THR A 490 0.03 26.39 17.83
N PRO A 491 -0.20 27.02 16.67
CA PRO A 491 -1.45 26.89 15.94
C PRO A 491 -1.59 25.48 15.33
N LEU A 492 -2.80 25.15 14.86
CA LEU A 492 -3.07 23.89 14.14
C LEU A 492 -2.26 23.81 12.83
N LEU A 493 -2.16 24.93 12.12
CA LEU A 493 -1.33 25.05 10.91
C LEU A 493 -0.42 26.26 11.06
N LEU A 494 0.88 26.06 10.81
CA LEU A 494 1.90 27.10 10.86
C LEU A 494 1.78 28.05 9.65
N LYS A 495 2.01 29.34 9.88
CA LYS A 495 2.01 30.34 8.79
C LYS A 495 3.41 30.47 8.17
N PRO A 496 3.50 30.86 6.88
CA PRO A 496 2.41 31.05 5.93
C PRO A 496 1.75 29.73 5.49
N ILE A 497 0.48 29.80 5.07
CA ILE A 497 -0.32 28.65 4.64
C ILE A 497 -0.52 28.69 3.13
N THR A 498 -0.21 27.60 2.46
CA THR A 498 -0.53 27.36 1.05
C THR A 498 -1.79 26.53 0.90
N TYR A 499 -2.52 26.75 -0.17
CA TYR A 499 -3.81 26.13 -0.48
C TYR A 499 -3.69 25.41 -1.83
N ASN A 500 -3.99 24.12 -1.86
CA ASN A 500 -3.83 23.30 -3.04
C ASN A 500 -5.09 22.50 -3.35
N LYS A 501 -5.40 22.35 -4.63
CA LYS A 501 -6.50 21.53 -5.14
C LYS A 501 -5.95 20.53 -6.12
N ILE A 502 -6.23 19.26 -5.89
CA ILE A 502 -5.82 18.17 -6.78
C ILE A 502 -7.09 17.46 -7.24
N ILE A 503 -7.27 17.38 -8.55
CA ILE A 503 -8.33 16.59 -9.18
C ILE A 503 -7.66 15.44 -9.92
N THR A 504 -8.09 14.21 -9.64
CA THR A 504 -7.61 13.03 -10.37
C THR A 504 -8.79 12.29 -10.98
N LEU A 505 -8.59 11.76 -12.18
CA LEU A 505 -9.49 10.84 -12.84
C LEU A 505 -8.65 9.71 -13.46
N MET A 506 -8.98 8.49 -13.11
CA MET A 506 -8.41 7.28 -13.70
C MET A 506 -9.53 6.47 -14.35
N ILE A 507 -9.32 6.06 -15.57
CA ILE A 507 -10.19 5.15 -16.31
C ILE A 507 -9.32 4.00 -16.79
N GLU A 508 -9.64 2.79 -16.37
CA GLU A 508 -8.99 1.57 -16.84
C GLU A 508 -9.98 0.76 -17.66
N TYR A 509 -9.52 0.32 -18.83
CA TYR A 509 -10.28 -0.55 -19.72
C TYR A 509 -9.48 -1.83 -20.01
N LYS A 510 -10.04 -2.97 -19.65
CA LYS A 510 -9.49 -4.29 -19.95
C LYS A 510 -10.01 -4.76 -21.31
N PHE A 511 -9.18 -4.69 -22.34
CA PHE A 511 -9.50 -5.21 -23.68
C PHE A 511 -9.56 -6.73 -23.66
N SER A 512 -8.61 -7.33 -22.97
CA SER A 512 -8.51 -8.77 -22.79
C SER A 512 -7.80 -9.06 -21.47
N ARG A 513 -7.54 -10.31 -21.19
CA ARG A 513 -6.69 -10.72 -20.09
C ARG A 513 -5.25 -10.17 -20.22
N TYR A 514 -4.77 -10.01 -21.44
CA TYR A 514 -3.39 -9.66 -21.78
C TYR A 514 -3.16 -8.18 -22.01
N ILE A 515 -4.22 -7.40 -22.26
CA ILE A 515 -4.10 -6.00 -22.67
C ILE A 515 -5.05 -5.12 -21.88
N ASN A 516 -4.46 -4.19 -21.14
CA ASN A 516 -5.18 -3.16 -20.41
C ASN A 516 -4.75 -1.77 -20.90
N ALA A 517 -5.68 -0.84 -20.99
CA ALA A 517 -5.38 0.58 -21.17
C ALA A 517 -5.89 1.38 -19.99
N GLN A 518 -5.06 2.31 -19.52
CA GLN A 518 -5.41 3.19 -18.42
C GLN A 518 -5.19 4.65 -18.84
N PHE A 519 -6.21 5.45 -18.67
CA PHE A 519 -6.14 6.89 -18.83
C PHE A 519 -6.12 7.55 -17.44
N ASN A 520 -5.14 8.44 -17.22
CA ASN A 520 -5.05 9.24 -15.99
C ASN A 520 -5.07 10.71 -16.35
N PHE A 521 -5.86 11.49 -15.61
CA PHE A 521 -5.87 12.92 -15.61
C PHE A 521 -5.57 13.43 -14.22
N ASN A 522 -4.59 14.31 -14.08
CA ASN A 522 -4.23 14.98 -12.83
C ASN A 522 -4.20 16.50 -13.08
N SER A 523 -4.81 17.26 -12.20
CA SER A 523 -4.74 18.73 -12.18
C SER A 523 -4.40 19.19 -10.78
N ILE A 524 -3.20 19.77 -10.61
CA ILE A 524 -2.70 20.28 -9.33
C ILE A 524 -2.96 21.77 -9.21
N SER A 525 -2.96 22.52 -10.34
CA SER A 525 -3.26 23.94 -10.42
C SER A 525 -3.90 24.27 -11.76
N LYS A 526 -4.27 25.56 -11.98
CA LYS A 526 -4.79 25.99 -13.29
C LYS A 526 -3.84 25.70 -14.43
N ASP A 527 -2.55 25.80 -14.17
CA ASP A 527 -1.48 25.70 -15.19
C ASP A 527 -0.76 24.35 -15.18
N ASP A 528 -1.00 23.51 -14.17
CA ASP A 528 -0.39 22.18 -14.03
C ASP A 528 -1.44 21.09 -14.23
N LYS A 529 -1.66 20.76 -15.49
CA LYS A 529 -2.53 19.67 -15.92
C LYS A 529 -1.74 18.63 -16.64
N GLN A 530 -1.95 17.39 -16.27
CA GLN A 530 -1.26 16.25 -16.84
C GLN A 530 -2.25 15.19 -17.27
N MET A 531 -2.06 14.68 -18.48
CA MET A 531 -2.80 13.53 -19.00
C MET A 531 -1.80 12.42 -19.29
N GLN A 532 -2.17 11.20 -18.95
CA GLN A 532 -1.36 10.03 -19.22
C GLN A 532 -2.22 8.96 -19.87
N LEU A 533 -1.68 8.32 -20.89
CA LEU A 533 -2.20 7.08 -21.43
C LEU A 533 -1.19 5.98 -21.11
N LYS A 534 -1.63 4.95 -20.42
CA LYS A 534 -0.86 3.76 -20.09
C LYS A 534 -1.45 2.58 -20.82
N ILE A 535 -0.62 1.80 -21.48
CA ILE A 535 -0.99 0.50 -22.06
C ILE A 535 -0.12 -0.54 -21.36
N ILE A 536 -0.76 -1.60 -20.89
CA ILE A 536 -0.14 -2.71 -20.17
C ILE A 536 -0.37 -3.97 -21.00
N TRP A 537 0.70 -4.71 -21.27
CA TRP A 537 0.65 -6.06 -21.81
C TRP A 537 1.12 -7.04 -20.73
N GLU A 538 0.34 -8.07 -20.47
CA GLU A 538 0.66 -9.13 -19.51
C GLU A 538 0.60 -10.49 -20.21
N TRP A 539 1.64 -11.30 -19.99
CA TRP A 539 1.77 -12.65 -20.53
C TRP A 539 1.94 -13.70 -19.44
#